data_2508278398e75e1ef664c27ebf61cd4f
#
_entry.id   2508278398e75e1ef664c27ebf61cd4f
#
_cell.length_a   1.000
_cell.length_b   1.000
_cell.length_c   1.000
_cell.angle_alpha   90.00
_cell.angle_beta   90.00
_cell.angle_gamma   90.00
#
_symmetry.space_group_name_H-M   'P 1'
#
loop_
_entity.id
_entity.type
_entity.pdbx_description
1 polymer ?
#
loop_
_entity_poly.entity_id
_entity_poly.type
_entity_poly.pdbx_seq_one_letter_code
_entity_poly.pdbx_strand_id
1 'polypeptide(L)'
;GVPLAGSGTGLAPGRVASGLARGWRAARPHDFLTLLPMADGGPGSAQVIAPDQVASREVIQGRGPLGQVREVDLVRLVPRPSRSGSRHPAEASTWFLDAARLLALPSDPDEAAQEALEGSTSGLGEVIGAALSRTGPLDTLVVGMSRSAVHDGGLGAIDALGGLRAAKDLVSHRSLGLALADDISLGGMNGAGAALTSITSISPERAQELDRRACAKAMER
;
A
#
# COMPACT_ATOMS: atom_id res chain seq x y z
N GLY A 1 -5.30 -9.45 -3.42
CA GLY A 1 -6.23 -10.58 -3.67
C GLY A 1 -7.28 -10.21 -4.68
N VAL A 2 -7.80 -11.18 -5.45
CA VAL A 2 -8.89 -10.95 -6.40
C VAL A 2 -10.20 -10.99 -5.63
N PRO A 3 -11.03 -9.93 -5.64
CA PRO A 3 -12.34 -9.97 -5.02
C PRO A 3 -13.21 -11.03 -5.71
N LEU A 4 -13.88 -11.86 -4.92
CA LEU A 4 -14.95 -12.70 -5.44
C LEU A 4 -16.25 -11.90 -5.39
N ALA A 5 -16.99 -11.91 -6.48
CA ALA A 5 -18.31 -11.27 -6.54
C ALA A 5 -19.17 -11.72 -5.34
N GLY A 6 -19.56 -10.78 -4.50
CA GLY A 6 -20.47 -11.00 -3.36
C GLY A 6 -19.83 -11.37 -2.01
N SER A 7 -18.50 -11.48 -1.88
CA SER A 7 -17.88 -11.89 -0.60
C SER A 7 -17.11 -10.83 0.17
N GLY A 8 -16.91 -9.64 -0.38
CA GLY A 8 -16.16 -8.53 0.26
C GLY A 8 -14.68 -8.84 0.60
N THR A 9 -14.27 -10.08 0.56
CA THR A 9 -12.90 -10.52 0.83
C THR A 9 -12.35 -11.32 -0.33
N GLY A 10 -11.29 -10.83 -0.96
CA GLY A 10 -10.57 -11.56 -1.99
C GLY A 10 -9.91 -12.85 -1.45
N LEU A 11 -9.61 -13.78 -2.35
CA LEU A 11 -8.80 -14.93 -1.99
C LEU A 11 -7.34 -14.52 -1.75
N ALA A 12 -6.75 -15.02 -0.67
CA ALA A 12 -5.33 -14.84 -0.42
C ALA A 12 -4.52 -15.44 -1.59
N PRO A 13 -3.43 -14.79 -2.05
CA PRO A 13 -2.63 -15.23 -3.19
C PRO A 13 -2.14 -16.68 -3.09
N GLY A 14 -1.76 -17.14 -1.89
CA GLY A 14 -1.37 -18.53 -1.65
C GLY A 14 -2.52 -19.53 -1.88
N ARG A 15 -3.76 -19.15 -1.56
CA ARG A 15 -4.94 -20.01 -1.84
C ARG A 15 -5.22 -20.10 -3.32
N VAL A 16 -5.04 -18.99 -4.05
CA VAL A 16 -5.17 -18.97 -5.52
C VAL A 16 -4.12 -19.88 -6.15
N ALA A 17 -2.86 -19.70 -5.80
CA ALA A 17 -1.76 -20.53 -6.31
C ALA A 17 -1.96 -22.01 -6.02
N SER A 18 -2.40 -22.36 -4.81
CA SER A 18 -2.72 -23.75 -4.42
C SER A 18 -3.91 -24.31 -5.18
N GLY A 19 -4.94 -23.49 -5.42
CA GLY A 19 -6.10 -23.89 -6.24
C GLY A 19 -5.71 -24.21 -7.67
N LEU A 20 -4.94 -23.34 -8.31
CA LEU A 20 -4.40 -23.54 -9.66
C LEU A 20 -3.54 -24.82 -9.74
N ALA A 21 -2.66 -25.01 -8.75
CA ALA A 21 -1.81 -26.19 -8.70
C ALA A 21 -2.59 -27.50 -8.56
N ARG A 22 -3.69 -27.52 -7.78
CA ARG A 22 -4.56 -28.70 -7.68
C ARG A 22 -5.22 -29.03 -9.01
N GLY A 23 -5.77 -28.01 -9.69
CA GLY A 23 -6.39 -28.19 -11.01
C GLY A 23 -5.39 -28.68 -12.04
N TRP A 24 -4.18 -28.13 -12.05
CA TRP A 24 -3.12 -28.54 -12.97
C TRP A 24 -2.71 -30.00 -12.74
N ARG A 25 -2.45 -30.40 -11.48
CA ARG A 25 -2.07 -31.78 -11.13
C ARG A 25 -3.14 -32.80 -11.48
N ALA A 26 -4.43 -32.43 -11.44
CA ALA A 26 -5.50 -33.33 -11.85
C ALA A 26 -5.40 -33.67 -13.35
N ALA A 27 -4.97 -32.74 -14.19
CA ALA A 27 -4.80 -32.95 -15.63
C ALA A 27 -3.39 -33.44 -16.00
N ARG A 28 -2.37 -33.05 -15.24
CA ARG A 28 -0.95 -33.29 -15.50
C ARG A 28 -0.23 -33.75 -14.23
N PRO A 29 -0.45 -35.00 -13.78
CA PRO A 29 0.01 -35.47 -12.45
C PRO A 29 1.55 -35.61 -12.35
N HIS A 30 2.25 -35.69 -13.48
CA HIS A 30 3.71 -35.89 -13.51
C HIS A 30 4.50 -34.59 -13.65
N ASP A 31 3.82 -33.42 -13.76
CA ASP A 31 4.51 -32.15 -13.87
C ASP A 31 5.02 -31.66 -12.51
N PHE A 32 6.25 -31.16 -12.48
CA PHE A 32 6.78 -30.45 -11.31
C PHE A 32 6.21 -29.03 -11.28
N LEU A 33 5.62 -28.64 -10.16
CA LEU A 33 5.01 -27.33 -9.98
C LEU A 33 5.72 -26.54 -8.87
N THR A 34 6.17 -25.34 -9.18
CA THR A 34 6.61 -24.36 -8.19
C THR A 34 5.50 -23.34 -7.96
N LEU A 35 5.00 -23.23 -6.73
CA LEU A 35 3.98 -22.27 -6.37
C LEU A 35 4.66 -20.95 -5.97
N LEU A 36 4.37 -19.91 -6.73
CA LEU A 36 4.85 -18.55 -6.46
C LEU A 36 3.65 -17.62 -6.26
N PRO A 37 3.14 -17.51 -5.02
CA PRO A 37 2.13 -16.50 -4.72
C PRO A 37 2.72 -15.12 -5.02
N MET A 38 1.96 -14.28 -5.73
CA MET A 38 2.39 -12.95 -6.11
C MET A 38 1.44 -11.90 -5.55
N ALA A 39 1.97 -10.72 -5.28
CA ALA A 39 1.24 -9.54 -4.88
C ALA A 39 1.85 -8.30 -5.54
N ASP A 40 1.03 -7.27 -5.68
CA ASP A 40 1.33 -6.01 -6.37
C ASP A 40 1.60 -4.83 -5.42
N GLY A 41 1.73 -5.09 -4.12
CA GLY A 41 1.78 -4.06 -3.08
C GLY A 41 0.43 -3.78 -2.43
N GLY A 42 -0.67 -4.31 -2.98
CA GLY A 42 -2.03 -4.20 -2.44
C GLY A 42 -2.24 -4.98 -1.13
N PRO A 43 -3.47 -4.95 -0.56
CA PRO A 43 -3.77 -5.54 0.74
C PRO A 43 -3.40 -7.02 0.80
N GLY A 44 -2.64 -7.41 1.84
CA GLY A 44 -2.18 -8.78 2.04
C GLY A 44 -0.88 -9.13 1.33
N SER A 45 -0.18 -8.15 0.76
CA SER A 45 1.13 -8.37 0.13
C SER A 45 2.17 -8.94 1.10
N ALA A 46 2.11 -8.58 2.37
CA ALA A 46 2.98 -9.17 3.39
C ALA A 46 2.79 -10.69 3.54
N GLN A 47 1.61 -11.22 3.20
CA GLN A 47 1.29 -12.65 3.37
C GLN A 47 1.91 -13.55 2.29
N VAL A 48 2.37 -12.98 1.17
CA VAL A 48 3.05 -13.77 0.11
C VAL A 48 4.54 -13.89 0.33
N ILE A 49 5.09 -13.15 1.28
CA ILE A 49 6.51 -13.26 1.65
C ILE A 49 6.72 -14.64 2.27
N ALA A 50 7.58 -15.43 1.66
CA ALA A 50 7.85 -16.79 2.12
C ALA A 50 8.44 -16.78 3.54
N PRO A 51 8.05 -17.71 4.41
CA PRO A 51 8.47 -17.71 5.82
C PRO A 51 9.98 -17.70 6.02
N ASP A 52 10.72 -18.37 5.14
CA ASP A 52 12.19 -18.42 5.13
C ASP A 52 12.86 -17.07 4.73
N GLN A 53 12.08 -16.15 4.18
CA GLN A 53 12.52 -14.81 3.84
C GLN A 53 12.15 -13.76 4.90
N VAL A 54 11.42 -14.13 5.94
CA VAL A 54 10.99 -13.26 7.03
C VAL A 54 11.97 -13.37 8.20
N ALA A 55 12.70 -12.30 8.50
CA ALA A 55 13.54 -12.22 9.69
C ALA A 55 12.73 -11.84 10.94
N SER A 56 11.77 -10.91 10.80
CA SER A 56 10.81 -10.56 11.85
C SER A 56 9.52 -10.00 11.24
N ARG A 57 8.44 -10.10 11.99
CA ARG A 57 7.15 -9.51 11.65
C ARG A 57 6.58 -8.82 12.89
N GLU A 58 6.16 -7.59 12.72
CA GLU A 58 5.50 -6.77 13.73
C GLU A 58 4.17 -6.27 13.20
N VAL A 59 3.23 -6.02 14.10
CA VAL A 59 1.96 -5.37 13.79
C VAL A 59 2.01 -3.95 14.32
N ILE A 60 1.73 -2.98 13.45
CA ILE A 60 1.59 -1.57 13.82
C ILE A 60 0.12 -1.22 13.73
N GLN A 61 -0.42 -0.58 14.77
CA GLN A 61 -1.75 0.01 14.71
C GLN A 61 -1.67 1.38 14.05
N GLY A 62 -2.54 1.63 13.09
CA GLY A 62 -2.70 2.90 12.40
C GLY A 62 -4.16 3.31 12.32
N ARG A 63 -4.39 4.55 11.94
CA ARG A 63 -5.74 5.07 11.71
C ARG A 63 -6.09 4.95 10.23
N GLY A 64 -7.25 4.38 9.93
CA GLY A 64 -7.83 4.40 8.61
C GLY A 64 -8.33 5.80 8.23
N PRO A 65 -8.88 5.98 7.01
CA PRO A 65 -9.26 7.28 6.47
C PRO A 65 -10.18 8.11 7.36
N LEU A 66 -11.14 7.47 8.04
CA LEU A 66 -12.12 8.09 8.92
C LEU A 66 -11.79 7.90 10.41
N GLY A 67 -10.53 7.58 10.75
CA GLY A 67 -10.05 7.46 12.12
C GLY A 67 -10.21 6.08 12.77
N GLN A 68 -10.80 5.10 12.07
CA GLN A 68 -10.94 3.73 12.56
C GLN A 68 -9.56 3.06 12.73
N VAL A 69 -9.38 2.32 13.83
CA VAL A 69 -8.14 1.60 14.07
C VAL A 69 -8.02 0.42 13.11
N ARG A 70 -6.89 0.32 12.43
CA ARG A 70 -6.53 -0.79 11.54
C ARG A 70 -5.12 -1.27 11.85
N GLU A 71 -4.89 -2.56 11.63
CA GLU A 71 -3.58 -3.18 11.81
C GLU A 71 -2.87 -3.32 10.47
N VAL A 72 -1.57 -3.02 10.46
CA VAL A 72 -0.69 -3.17 9.31
C VAL A 72 0.54 -3.99 9.70
N ASP A 73 0.95 -4.88 8.81
CA ASP A 73 2.16 -5.67 9.00
C ASP A 73 3.41 -4.86 8.63
N LEU A 74 4.41 -4.87 9.51
CA LEU A 74 5.77 -4.46 9.19
C LEU A 74 6.67 -5.70 9.20
N VAL A 75 7.23 -6.04 8.05
CA VAL A 75 8.03 -7.25 7.86
C VAL A 75 9.46 -6.88 7.55
N ARG A 76 10.40 -7.36 8.37
CA ARG A 76 11.82 -7.31 8.07
C ARG A 76 12.19 -8.55 7.27
N LEU A 77 12.83 -8.35 6.13
CA LEU A 77 13.31 -9.45 5.29
C LEU A 77 14.66 -9.94 5.74
N VAL A 78 14.91 -11.23 5.53
CA VAL A 78 16.25 -11.82 5.69
C VAL A 78 17.20 -11.12 4.70
N PRO A 79 18.32 -10.57 5.18
CA PRO A 79 19.30 -9.94 4.31
C PRO A 79 19.77 -10.91 3.23
N ARG A 80 19.75 -10.48 1.99
CA ARG A 80 20.32 -11.25 0.87
C ARG A 80 21.78 -10.86 0.70
N PRO A 81 22.68 -11.84 0.45
CA PRO A 81 24.04 -11.51 0.11
C PRO A 81 24.06 -10.59 -1.12
N SER A 82 24.76 -9.46 -0.99
CA SER A 82 24.91 -8.48 -2.06
C SER A 82 25.51 -9.17 -3.29
N ARG A 83 24.84 -9.10 -4.42
CA ARG A 83 25.48 -9.44 -5.71
C ARG A 83 26.58 -8.41 -5.95
N SER A 84 27.76 -8.87 -6.38
CA SER A 84 28.88 -8.00 -6.75
C SER A 84 28.38 -6.85 -7.63
N GLY A 85 28.56 -5.60 -7.16
CA GLY A 85 28.07 -4.40 -7.84
C GLY A 85 26.77 -3.79 -7.29
N SER A 86 26.12 -4.38 -6.27
CA SER A 86 24.96 -3.76 -5.64
C SER A 86 25.39 -2.56 -4.77
N ARG A 87 24.63 -1.47 -4.85
CA ARG A 87 24.86 -0.26 -4.05
C ARG A 87 24.43 -0.41 -2.58
N HIS A 88 23.85 -1.56 -2.20
CA HIS A 88 23.39 -1.79 -0.83
C HIS A 88 24.51 -2.38 0.02
N PRO A 89 24.80 -1.81 1.19
CA PRO A 89 25.73 -2.42 2.16
C PRO A 89 25.25 -3.82 2.55
N ALA A 90 26.19 -4.73 2.80
CA ALA A 90 25.89 -6.11 3.17
C ALA A 90 25.07 -6.22 4.49
N GLU A 91 25.04 -5.17 5.30
CA GLU A 91 24.33 -5.11 6.58
C GLU A 91 22.95 -4.46 6.51
N ALA A 92 22.58 -3.86 5.36
CA ALA A 92 21.30 -3.19 5.18
C ALA A 92 20.17 -4.21 5.08
N SER A 93 19.11 -3.98 5.84
CA SER A 93 17.88 -4.78 5.78
C SER A 93 16.84 -4.11 4.88
N THR A 94 15.99 -4.92 4.25
CA THR A 94 14.78 -4.43 3.61
C THR A 94 13.59 -4.71 4.52
N TRP A 95 12.77 -3.68 4.70
CA TRP A 95 11.53 -3.74 5.45
C TRP A 95 10.36 -3.52 4.50
N PHE A 96 9.28 -4.25 4.71
CA PHE A 96 8.04 -4.09 3.95
C PHE A 96 6.91 -3.70 4.92
N LEU A 97 6.31 -2.53 4.70
CA LEU A 97 5.12 -2.05 5.41
C LEU A 97 3.88 -2.30 4.54
N ASP A 98 3.00 -3.19 4.96
CA ASP A 98 1.73 -3.50 4.25
C ASP A 98 0.66 -2.43 4.58
N ALA A 99 0.94 -1.18 4.20
CA ALA A 99 0.04 -0.05 4.44
C ALA A 99 -1.21 -0.07 3.54
N ALA A 100 -1.25 -0.95 2.55
CA ALA A 100 -2.37 -1.08 1.64
C ALA A 100 -3.70 -1.37 2.35
N ARG A 101 -3.67 -2.09 3.48
CA ARG A 101 -4.86 -2.37 4.30
C ARG A 101 -5.40 -1.12 4.99
N LEU A 102 -4.54 -0.14 5.26
CA LEU A 102 -4.92 1.07 5.98
C LEU A 102 -5.88 1.93 5.16
N LEU A 103 -5.60 2.05 3.85
CA LEU A 103 -6.33 2.90 2.91
C LEU A 103 -7.12 2.11 1.88
N ALA A 104 -7.33 0.80 2.10
CA ALA A 104 -8.03 -0.05 1.13
C ALA A 104 -9.40 0.52 0.78
N LEU A 105 -9.67 0.61 -0.53
CA LEU A 105 -10.94 1.09 -1.06
C LEU A 105 -12.10 0.25 -0.52
N PRO A 106 -13.12 0.87 0.12
CA PRO A 106 -14.35 0.19 0.50
C PRO A 106 -15.05 -0.47 -0.69
N SER A 107 -15.75 -1.58 -0.43
CA SER A 107 -16.56 -2.23 -1.47
C SER A 107 -17.89 -1.52 -1.69
N ASP A 108 -18.35 -0.76 -0.69
CA ASP A 108 -19.57 0.04 -0.74
C ASP A 108 -19.25 1.42 -1.33
N PRO A 109 -19.91 1.85 -2.43
CA PRO A 109 -19.70 3.14 -3.05
C PRO A 109 -20.02 4.32 -2.13
N ASP A 110 -20.94 4.19 -1.18
CA ASP A 110 -21.30 5.26 -0.25
C ASP A 110 -20.25 5.40 0.87
N GLU A 111 -19.71 4.29 1.38
CA GLU A 111 -18.55 4.33 2.27
C GLU A 111 -17.32 4.93 1.57
N ALA A 112 -17.09 4.56 0.32
CA ALA A 112 -16.03 5.13 -0.49
C ALA A 112 -16.23 6.63 -0.74
N ALA A 113 -17.48 7.08 -0.94
CA ALA A 113 -17.82 8.49 -1.07
C ALA A 113 -17.51 9.27 0.23
N GLN A 114 -17.83 8.71 1.38
CA GLN A 114 -17.51 9.31 2.66
C GLN A 114 -15.99 9.44 2.86
N GLU A 115 -15.22 8.37 2.55
CA GLU A 115 -13.75 8.44 2.60
C GLU A 115 -13.17 9.50 1.65
N ALA A 116 -13.77 9.68 0.46
CA ALA A 116 -13.32 10.71 -0.49
C ALA A 116 -13.60 12.13 -0.01
N LEU A 117 -14.72 12.34 0.69
CA LEU A 117 -15.16 13.66 1.18
C LEU A 117 -14.46 14.08 2.45
N GLU A 118 -14.28 13.16 3.40
CA GLU A 118 -13.89 13.41 4.78
C GLU A 118 -12.59 12.71 5.17
N GLY A 119 -12.15 11.73 4.38
CA GLY A 119 -11.01 10.90 4.71
C GLY A 119 -9.68 11.63 4.64
N SER A 120 -8.74 11.15 5.44
CA SER A 120 -7.37 11.65 5.50
C SER A 120 -6.35 10.53 5.37
N THR A 121 -5.22 10.84 4.72
CA THR A 121 -4.04 9.97 4.68
C THR A 121 -3.18 10.09 5.95
N SER A 122 -3.61 10.81 7.00
CA SER A 122 -2.81 11.03 8.22
C SER A 122 -2.30 9.74 8.85
N GLY A 123 -3.16 8.72 8.94
CA GLY A 123 -2.75 7.41 9.45
C GLY A 123 -1.64 6.74 8.66
N LEU A 124 -1.58 6.97 7.34
CA LEU A 124 -0.45 6.50 6.51
C LEU A 124 0.86 7.16 6.96
N GLY A 125 0.86 8.47 7.17
CA GLY A 125 2.03 9.18 7.68
C GLY A 125 2.48 8.66 9.05
N GLU A 126 1.53 8.39 9.95
CA GLU A 126 1.79 7.83 11.27
C GLU A 126 2.49 6.46 11.21
N VAL A 127 1.96 5.53 10.41
CA VAL A 127 2.56 4.19 10.29
C VAL A 127 3.90 4.20 9.55
N ILE A 128 4.09 5.11 8.58
CA ILE A 128 5.39 5.32 7.94
C ILE A 128 6.41 5.85 8.97
N GLY A 129 6.06 6.86 9.76
CA GLY A 129 6.91 7.39 10.82
C GLY A 129 7.26 6.32 11.86
N ALA A 130 6.27 5.53 12.28
CA ALA A 130 6.47 4.41 13.19
C ALA A 130 7.37 3.31 12.59
N ALA A 131 7.24 3.00 11.32
CA ALA A 131 8.13 2.05 10.64
C ALA A 131 9.55 2.59 10.54
N LEU A 132 9.72 3.84 10.13
CA LEU A 132 11.03 4.49 10.01
C LEU A 132 11.77 4.57 11.36
N SER A 133 11.06 4.68 12.49
CA SER A 133 11.68 4.63 13.81
C SER A 133 12.28 3.27 14.18
N ARG A 134 11.87 2.21 13.49
CA ARG A 134 12.34 0.83 13.65
C ARG A 134 13.44 0.43 12.67
N THR A 135 13.59 1.19 11.58
CA THR A 135 14.59 0.94 10.54
C THR A 135 15.90 1.62 10.86
N GLY A 136 17.01 0.96 10.51
CA GLY A 136 18.34 1.56 10.58
C GLY A 136 18.54 2.61 9.45
N PRO A 137 19.59 3.44 9.56
CA PRO A 137 19.86 4.49 8.57
C PRO A 137 20.22 3.95 7.18
N LEU A 138 20.71 2.73 7.09
CA LEU A 138 21.06 2.08 5.82
C LEU A 138 19.96 1.17 5.28
N ASP A 139 18.89 0.95 6.06
CA ASP A 139 17.80 0.08 5.67
C ASP A 139 16.94 0.70 4.58
N THR A 140 16.31 -0.16 3.79
CA THR A 140 15.28 0.23 2.83
C THR A 140 13.91 -0.07 3.40
N LEU A 141 13.02 0.93 3.43
CA LEU A 141 11.60 0.74 3.72
C LEU A 141 10.81 0.72 2.41
N VAL A 142 10.11 -0.37 2.13
CA VAL A 142 9.15 -0.47 1.03
C VAL A 142 7.74 -0.39 1.60
N VAL A 143 6.95 0.56 1.11
CA VAL A 143 5.56 0.77 1.54
C VAL A 143 4.62 0.25 0.46
N GLY A 144 3.85 -0.79 0.78
CA GLY A 144 2.80 -1.31 -0.08
C GLY A 144 1.55 -0.44 0.03
N MET A 145 1.00 -0.01 -1.11
CA MET A 145 -0.17 0.85 -1.18
C MET A 145 -1.20 0.30 -2.16
N SER A 146 -2.47 0.41 -1.80
CA SER A 146 -3.61 0.06 -2.65
C SER A 146 -4.28 1.29 -3.24
N ARG A 147 -5.26 1.04 -4.10
CA ARG A 147 -6.27 2.04 -4.43
C ARG A 147 -6.99 2.49 -3.16
N SER A 148 -7.28 3.77 -3.09
CA SER A 148 -8.03 4.41 -2.01
C SER A 148 -9.05 5.38 -2.59
N ALA A 149 -10.12 5.62 -1.85
CA ALA A 149 -11.05 6.71 -2.15
C ALA A 149 -10.58 8.06 -1.59
N VAL A 150 -9.68 8.05 -0.60
CA VAL A 150 -9.18 9.29 0.03
C VAL A 150 -8.58 10.22 -1.01
N HIS A 151 -9.03 11.47 -1.01
CA HIS A 151 -8.64 12.45 -2.01
C HIS A 151 -8.07 13.74 -1.40
N ASP A 152 -7.17 13.60 -0.42
CA ASP A 152 -6.53 14.72 0.28
C ASP A 152 -5.19 15.14 -0.35
N GLY A 153 -4.77 14.51 -1.47
CA GLY A 153 -3.50 14.78 -2.13
C GLY A 153 -2.27 14.30 -1.34
N GLY A 154 -2.45 13.40 -0.38
CA GLY A 154 -1.38 12.91 0.49
C GLY A 154 -0.99 13.89 1.61
N LEU A 155 -1.71 14.99 1.75
CA LEU A 155 -1.35 16.05 2.69
C LEU A 155 -1.47 15.61 4.15
N GLY A 156 -2.49 14.80 4.46
CA GLY A 156 -2.61 14.22 5.80
C GLY A 156 -1.37 13.42 6.20
N ALA A 157 -0.80 12.63 5.29
CA ALA A 157 0.42 11.88 5.56
C ALA A 157 1.62 12.79 5.79
N ILE A 158 1.78 13.84 4.96
CA ILE A 158 2.86 14.83 5.11
C ILE A 158 2.72 15.56 6.45
N ASP A 159 1.52 15.98 6.82
CA ASP A 159 1.27 16.70 8.07
C ASP A 159 1.54 15.80 9.29
N ALA A 160 1.15 14.52 9.23
CA ALA A 160 1.44 13.54 10.28
C ALA A 160 2.94 13.26 10.45
N LEU A 161 3.74 13.44 9.39
CA LEU A 161 5.21 13.38 9.43
C LEU A 161 5.86 14.69 9.91
N GLY A 162 5.08 15.68 10.35
CA GLY A 162 5.58 16.97 10.85
C GLY A 162 5.65 18.06 9.78
N GLY A 163 4.98 17.87 8.66
CA GLY A 163 4.96 18.79 7.52
C GLY A 163 6.04 18.48 6.48
N LEU A 164 6.00 19.16 5.34
CA LEU A 164 6.83 18.85 4.17
C LEU A 164 8.33 18.85 4.49
N ARG A 165 8.80 19.83 5.26
CA ARG A 165 10.22 19.93 5.62
C ARG A 165 10.66 18.74 6.46
N ALA A 166 9.93 18.45 7.53
CA ALA A 166 10.23 17.32 8.41
C ALA A 166 10.14 15.98 7.66
N ALA A 167 9.14 15.81 6.80
CA ALA A 167 9.00 14.63 5.97
C ALA A 167 10.20 14.46 5.01
N LYS A 168 10.64 15.53 4.35
CA LYS A 168 11.85 15.52 3.49
C LYS A 168 13.10 15.17 4.30
N ASP A 169 13.30 15.79 5.45
CA ASP A 169 14.45 15.52 6.33
C ASP A 169 14.45 14.06 6.81
N LEU A 170 13.26 13.53 7.15
CA LEU A 170 13.09 12.15 7.61
C LEU A 170 13.50 11.12 6.54
N VAL A 171 13.21 11.38 5.26
CA VAL A 171 13.51 10.45 4.16
C VAL A 171 14.80 10.74 3.42
N SER A 172 15.41 11.92 3.58
CA SER A 172 16.56 12.39 2.79
C SER A 172 17.80 11.49 2.90
N HIS A 173 17.96 10.81 4.03
CA HIS A 173 19.09 9.91 4.30
C HIS A 173 18.68 8.43 4.37
N ARG A 174 17.48 8.09 3.87
CA ARG A 174 16.92 6.74 3.95
C ARG A 174 16.50 6.28 2.55
N SER A 175 16.50 4.98 2.33
CA SER A 175 15.93 4.39 1.13
C SER A 175 14.45 4.10 1.36
N LEU A 176 13.58 4.84 0.67
CA LEU A 176 12.12 4.65 0.69
C LEU A 176 11.64 4.26 -0.70
N GLY A 177 10.99 3.11 -0.80
CA GLY A 177 10.32 2.64 -2.01
C GLY A 177 8.80 2.59 -1.83
N LEU A 178 8.06 2.89 -2.88
CA LEU A 178 6.61 2.71 -2.91
C LEU A 178 6.27 1.55 -3.84
N ALA A 179 5.54 0.56 -3.34
CA ALA A 179 4.95 -0.51 -4.15
C ALA A 179 3.49 -0.14 -4.41
N LEU A 180 3.24 0.40 -5.60
CA LEU A 180 1.94 0.94 -5.99
C LEU A 180 1.21 -0.08 -6.87
N ALA A 181 -0.06 -0.34 -6.55
CA ALA A 181 -0.94 -1.18 -7.37
C ALA A 181 -1.52 -0.42 -8.58
N ASP A 182 -1.32 0.89 -8.65
CA ASP A 182 -1.86 1.77 -9.70
C ASP A 182 -0.94 2.98 -9.94
N ASP A 183 -0.99 3.55 -11.14
CA ASP A 183 -0.19 4.70 -11.57
C ASP A 183 -1.06 5.92 -11.98
N ILE A 184 -2.31 5.96 -11.51
CA ILE A 184 -3.22 7.07 -11.79
C ILE A 184 -2.63 8.38 -11.25
N SER A 185 -2.51 9.39 -12.11
CA SER A 185 -2.05 10.72 -11.73
C SER A 185 -3.04 11.42 -10.80
N LEU A 186 -2.54 12.32 -9.94
CA LEU A 186 -3.40 13.06 -9.00
C LEU A 186 -4.47 13.89 -9.75
N GLY A 187 -4.08 14.57 -10.82
CA GLY A 187 -5.00 15.44 -11.58
C GLY A 187 -5.01 15.14 -13.06
N GLY A 188 -5.91 15.82 -13.81
CA GLY A 188 -6.08 15.65 -15.24
C GLY A 188 -7.35 14.91 -15.61
N MET A 189 -7.66 14.85 -16.91
CA MET A 189 -8.93 14.27 -17.40
C MET A 189 -9.12 12.79 -17.03
N ASN A 190 -8.03 12.04 -16.86
CA ASN A 190 -8.02 10.64 -16.46
C ASN A 190 -7.34 10.47 -15.08
N GLY A 191 -7.31 11.53 -14.29
CA GLY A 191 -6.69 11.52 -12.97
C GLY A 191 -7.56 10.90 -11.88
N ALA A 192 -7.06 10.94 -10.66
CA ALA A 192 -7.70 10.36 -9.49
C ALA A 192 -9.10 10.93 -9.25
N GLY A 193 -9.32 12.25 -9.47
CA GLY A 193 -10.63 12.87 -9.37
C GLY A 193 -11.64 12.29 -10.35
N ALA A 194 -11.25 12.05 -11.61
CA ALA A 194 -12.12 11.40 -12.58
C ALA A 194 -12.45 9.95 -12.19
N ALA A 195 -11.48 9.23 -11.61
CA ALA A 195 -11.68 7.86 -11.16
C ALA A 195 -12.68 7.74 -10.00
N LEU A 196 -12.85 8.77 -9.15
CA LEU A 196 -13.81 8.78 -8.05
C LEU A 196 -15.25 8.49 -8.51
N THR A 197 -15.64 8.98 -9.68
CA THR A 197 -17.01 8.76 -10.20
C THR A 197 -17.32 7.30 -10.54
N SER A 198 -16.29 6.48 -10.76
CA SER A 198 -16.43 5.06 -11.06
C SER A 198 -16.39 4.16 -9.84
N ILE A 199 -15.89 4.65 -8.71
CA ILE A 199 -15.66 3.86 -7.49
C ILE A 199 -16.45 4.36 -6.29
N THR A 200 -17.13 5.50 -6.42
CA THR A 200 -17.93 6.12 -5.35
C THR A 200 -19.30 6.54 -5.88
N SER A 201 -20.22 6.89 -4.98
CA SER A 201 -21.51 7.50 -5.31
C SER A 201 -21.45 9.03 -5.51
N ILE A 202 -20.26 9.62 -5.58
CA ILE A 202 -20.05 11.07 -5.74
C ILE A 202 -20.41 11.51 -7.16
N SER A 203 -21.12 12.66 -7.30
CA SER A 203 -21.39 13.23 -8.61
C SER A 203 -20.12 13.72 -9.33
N PRO A 204 -20.12 13.76 -10.68
CA PRO A 204 -18.97 14.26 -11.44
C PRO A 204 -18.53 15.68 -11.05
N GLU A 205 -19.48 16.57 -10.74
CA GLU A 205 -19.21 17.95 -10.34
C GLU A 205 -18.48 17.98 -8.98
N ARG A 206 -18.91 17.13 -8.05
CA ARG A 206 -18.29 17.04 -6.75
C ARG A 206 -16.89 16.41 -6.82
N ALA A 207 -16.72 15.39 -7.67
CA ALA A 207 -15.42 14.77 -7.92
C ALA A 207 -14.43 15.80 -8.50
N GLN A 208 -14.85 16.63 -9.45
CA GLN A 208 -14.02 17.72 -9.99
C GLN A 208 -13.66 18.78 -8.94
N GLU A 209 -14.58 19.08 -8.03
CA GLU A 209 -14.28 20.03 -6.94
C GLU A 209 -13.21 19.46 -6.00
N LEU A 210 -13.32 18.18 -5.61
CA LEU A 210 -12.32 17.51 -4.79
C LEU A 210 -10.96 17.49 -5.48
N ASP A 211 -10.92 17.15 -6.77
CA ASP A 211 -9.70 17.12 -7.56
C ASP A 211 -9.01 18.49 -7.60
N ARG A 212 -9.75 19.55 -7.88
CA ARG A 212 -9.21 20.91 -7.87
C ARG A 212 -8.64 21.29 -6.51
N ARG A 213 -9.32 20.94 -5.41
CA ARG A 213 -8.84 21.21 -4.05
C ARG A 213 -7.57 20.46 -3.72
N ALA A 214 -7.50 19.15 -4.06
CA ALA A 214 -6.33 18.33 -3.83
C ALA A 214 -5.13 18.83 -4.63
N CYS A 215 -5.31 19.12 -5.92
CA CYS A 215 -4.27 19.67 -6.78
C CYS A 215 -3.79 21.04 -6.30
N ALA A 216 -4.69 21.98 -5.98
CA ALA A 216 -4.31 23.30 -5.49
C ALA A 216 -3.45 23.20 -4.22
N LYS A 217 -3.91 22.45 -3.23
CA LYS A 217 -3.16 22.24 -1.99
C LYS A 217 -1.80 21.57 -2.20
N ALA A 218 -1.70 20.61 -3.16
CA ALA A 218 -0.42 19.98 -3.47
C ALA A 218 0.58 20.94 -4.14
N MET A 219 0.09 21.95 -4.86
CA MET A 219 0.92 22.96 -5.53
C MET A 219 1.37 24.11 -4.60
N GLU A 220 0.68 24.34 -3.49
CA GLU A 220 1.00 25.38 -2.51
C GLU A 220 2.18 25.03 -1.60
N ARG A 221 2.67 23.77 -1.66
CA ARG A 221 3.73 23.19 -0.81
C ARG A 221 4.96 22.79 -1.61
#